data_aeb4ca5598c5beeaa5cd6fc1f3904d2b
#
_entry.id   aeb4ca5598c5beeaa5cd6fc1f3904d2b
#
_cell.length_a   1.000
_cell.length_b   1.000
_cell.length_c   1.000
_cell.angle_alpha   90.00
_cell.angle_beta   90.00
_cell.angle_gamma   90.00
#
_symmetry.space_group_name_H-M   'P 1'
#
loop_
_entity.id
_entity.type
_entity.pdbx_description
1 polymer ?
#
loop_
_entity_poly.entity_id
_entity_poly.type
_entity_poly.pdbx_seq_one_letter_code
_entity_poly.pdbx_strand_id
1 'polypeptide(L)'
;MPKKTIFILLTITLALSGLLFAEDLDPNFHSQEEVKWQIPFGKSFDYNNILVTRAVDGDTLVLENNERVRLIGIDTPEMHESNKLNRDAQRLGQDVQAIKQLGRQSYEFTKKLVEGKRVRLEFDVERFDKYKRILAYVYLLDGTFVNAEIVKQGYASLMTYPPNVKYADEFLGLYQQARENKRGLWE
;
A
#
# COMPACT_ATOMS: atom_id res chain seq x y z
N MET A 1 -34.17 -25.29 31.47
CA MET A 1 -32.87 -26.03 31.58
C MET A 1 -31.78 -25.10 31.15
N PRO A 2 -30.92 -24.60 32.03
CA PRO A 2 -29.91 -23.64 31.70
C PRO A 2 -28.62 -24.31 31.22
N LYS A 3 -28.03 -23.79 30.14
CA LYS A 3 -26.75 -24.22 29.60
C LYS A 3 -25.64 -23.65 30.49
N LYS A 4 -24.77 -24.54 31.04
CA LYS A 4 -23.61 -24.18 31.85
C LYS A 4 -22.48 -23.71 30.95
N THR A 5 -22.08 -22.46 31.13
CA THR A 5 -20.85 -21.88 30.58
C THR A 5 -19.70 -22.22 31.51
N ILE A 6 -18.70 -22.94 31.00
CA ILE A 6 -17.48 -23.26 31.73
C ILE A 6 -16.47 -22.17 31.49
N PHE A 7 -16.18 -21.36 32.53
CA PHE A 7 -15.03 -20.45 32.56
C PHE A 7 -13.80 -21.26 33.07
N ILE A 8 -12.78 -21.37 32.22
CA ILE A 8 -11.46 -21.86 32.63
C ILE A 8 -10.64 -20.66 33.06
N LEU A 9 -10.45 -20.53 34.38
CA LEU A 9 -9.58 -19.55 34.99
C LEU A 9 -8.18 -20.19 35.10
N LEU A 10 -7.21 -19.66 34.30
CA LEU A 10 -5.81 -20.09 34.41
C LEU A 10 -5.09 -19.19 35.40
N THR A 11 -4.89 -19.67 36.64
CA THR A 11 -4.08 -19.02 37.65
C THR A 11 -2.62 -19.44 37.51
N ILE A 12 -1.75 -18.47 37.22
CA ILE A 12 -0.30 -18.64 37.25
C ILE A 12 0.16 -18.39 38.68
N THR A 13 0.59 -19.43 39.40
CA THR A 13 1.31 -19.30 40.67
C THR A 13 2.81 -19.41 40.44
N LEU A 14 3.52 -18.33 40.75
CA LEU A 14 4.97 -18.29 40.83
C LEU A 14 5.38 -18.93 42.17
N ALA A 15 6.13 -20.00 42.15
CA ALA A 15 6.82 -20.51 43.36
C ALA A 15 8.31 -20.67 43.04
N LEU A 16 9.10 -19.83 43.73
CA LEU A 16 10.54 -19.91 43.83
C LEU A 16 10.87 -21.04 44.82
N SER A 17 11.58 -22.08 44.42
CA SER A 17 12.45 -22.85 45.32
C SER A 17 13.44 -23.64 44.47
N GLY A 18 14.71 -23.26 44.58
CA GLY A 18 15.81 -24.01 44.01
C GLY A 18 16.04 -25.31 44.79
N LEU A 19 16.32 -26.37 44.05
CA LEU A 19 17.30 -27.39 44.45
C LEU A 19 17.73 -28.20 43.23
N LEU A 20 19.04 -28.46 43.20
CA LEU A 20 19.76 -29.27 42.23
C LEU A 20 19.15 -30.66 42.03
N PHE A 21 18.94 -31.08 40.79
CA PHE A 21 19.19 -32.45 40.38
C PHE A 21 19.74 -32.38 38.94
N ALA A 22 21.02 -32.74 38.79
CA ALA A 22 21.61 -33.13 37.54
C ALA A 22 21.21 -34.59 37.32
N GLU A 23 20.34 -34.87 36.35
CA GLU A 23 20.17 -36.20 35.80
C GLU A 23 19.64 -36.11 34.37
N ASP A 24 20.42 -36.69 33.45
CA ASP A 24 20.08 -37.22 32.15
C ASP A 24 19.45 -36.30 31.10
N LEU A 25 20.30 -35.50 30.50
CA LEU A 25 20.01 -35.01 29.14
C LEU A 25 20.07 -36.19 28.16
N ASP A 26 18.90 -36.62 27.67
CA ASP A 26 18.79 -37.58 26.57
C ASP A 26 19.54 -37.04 25.35
N PRO A 27 20.63 -37.69 24.88
CA PRO A 27 21.39 -37.23 23.72
C PRO A 27 20.64 -37.33 22.39
N ASN A 28 19.37 -37.78 22.39
CA ASN A 28 18.50 -37.91 21.25
C ASN A 28 17.38 -36.86 21.20
N PHE A 29 17.52 -35.74 21.88
CA PHE A 29 16.61 -34.62 21.67
C PHE A 29 16.88 -34.00 20.29
N HIS A 30 16.44 -34.74 19.27
CA HIS A 30 16.48 -34.33 17.89
C HIS A 30 15.44 -33.23 17.69
N SER A 31 15.94 -32.09 17.28
CA SER A 31 15.32 -31.05 16.48
C SER A 31 13.82 -30.84 16.73
N GLN A 32 13.53 -29.76 17.44
CA GLN A 32 12.22 -29.12 17.38
C GLN A 32 11.81 -29.04 15.90
N GLU A 33 10.91 -29.90 15.47
CA GLU A 33 10.13 -29.63 14.28
C GLU A 33 9.53 -28.25 14.46
N GLU A 34 9.95 -27.30 13.62
CA GLU A 34 9.25 -26.03 13.51
C GLU A 34 7.78 -26.34 13.27
N VAL A 35 6.96 -26.17 14.28
CA VAL A 35 5.51 -26.22 14.15
C VAL A 35 5.14 -25.07 13.22
N LYS A 36 5.16 -25.32 11.92
CA LYS A 36 4.59 -24.44 10.91
C LYS A 36 3.10 -24.35 11.22
N TRP A 37 2.71 -23.28 11.91
CA TRP A 37 1.32 -22.90 12.04
C TRP A 37 0.80 -22.61 10.63
N GLN A 38 0.30 -23.63 9.96
CA GLN A 38 -0.50 -23.47 8.75
C GLN A 38 -1.81 -22.87 9.20
N ILE A 39 -1.95 -21.55 9.07
CA ILE A 39 -3.23 -20.88 9.17
C ILE A 39 -4.03 -21.36 7.96
N PRO A 40 -5.16 -22.08 8.13
CA PRO A 40 -5.86 -22.72 7.01
C PRO A 40 -6.65 -21.77 6.12
N PHE A 41 -6.51 -20.45 6.29
CA PHE A 41 -7.27 -19.45 5.55
C PHE A 41 -6.38 -18.31 5.04
N GLY A 42 -6.16 -18.33 3.73
CA GLY A 42 -5.61 -17.23 2.97
C GLY A 42 -4.29 -17.57 2.28
N LYS A 43 -4.27 -17.50 0.95
CA LYS A 43 -3.00 -17.42 0.20
C LYS A 43 -2.27 -16.19 0.70
N SER A 44 -1.13 -16.35 1.37
CA SER A 44 -0.24 -15.22 1.64
C SER A 44 0.36 -14.79 0.32
N PHE A 45 0.10 -13.55 -0.09
CA PHE A 45 0.72 -12.99 -1.28
C PHE A 45 2.06 -12.35 -0.90
N ASP A 46 3.04 -12.54 -1.78
CA ASP A 46 4.33 -11.87 -1.63
C ASP A 46 4.26 -10.48 -2.27
N TYR A 47 4.07 -9.46 -1.43
CA TYR A 47 4.06 -8.08 -1.87
C TYR A 47 5.42 -7.54 -2.32
N ASN A 48 6.50 -8.32 -2.23
CA ASN A 48 7.78 -7.96 -2.83
C ASN A 48 7.85 -8.33 -4.31
N ASN A 49 6.90 -9.14 -4.80
CA ASN A 49 6.88 -9.59 -6.21
C ASN A 49 5.45 -9.93 -6.64
N ILE A 50 4.56 -8.93 -6.69
CA ILE A 50 3.15 -9.11 -7.03
C ILE A 50 2.82 -8.47 -8.38
N LEU A 51 1.97 -9.13 -9.18
CA LEU A 51 1.57 -8.64 -10.51
C LEU A 51 0.50 -7.55 -10.38
N VAL A 52 0.69 -6.43 -11.09
CA VAL A 52 -0.37 -5.44 -11.34
C VAL A 52 -1.16 -5.88 -12.55
N THR A 53 -2.44 -6.23 -12.35
CA THR A 53 -3.31 -6.70 -13.43
C THR A 53 -3.88 -5.54 -14.24
N ARG A 54 -4.15 -4.39 -13.58
CA ARG A 54 -4.61 -3.18 -14.25
C ARG A 54 -4.45 -1.93 -13.39
N ALA A 55 -4.34 -0.77 -14.01
CA ALA A 55 -4.61 0.51 -13.40
C ALA A 55 -6.13 0.78 -13.38
N VAL A 56 -6.65 1.41 -12.32
CA VAL A 56 -8.05 1.87 -12.23
C VAL A 56 -8.14 3.33 -12.66
N ASP A 57 -7.20 4.12 -12.16
CA ASP A 57 -6.96 5.53 -12.45
C ASP A 57 -5.46 5.82 -12.32
N GLY A 58 -5.06 7.09 -12.31
CA GLY A 58 -3.64 7.46 -12.25
C GLY A 58 -2.94 7.10 -10.93
N ASP A 59 -3.67 6.80 -9.86
CA ASP A 59 -3.10 6.55 -8.53
C ASP A 59 -3.68 5.32 -7.81
N THR A 60 -4.49 4.52 -8.51
CA THR A 60 -5.09 3.31 -7.96
C THR A 60 -4.88 2.11 -8.87
N LEU A 61 -4.31 1.04 -8.33
CA LEU A 61 -3.95 -0.19 -9.03
C LEU A 61 -4.77 -1.38 -8.53
N VAL A 62 -4.90 -2.42 -9.36
CA VAL A 62 -5.43 -3.74 -8.97
C VAL A 62 -4.35 -4.79 -9.14
N LEU A 63 -4.18 -5.60 -8.12
CA LEU A 63 -3.20 -6.69 -8.07
C LEU A 63 -3.82 -8.02 -8.52
N GLU A 64 -2.99 -9.03 -8.78
CA GLU A 64 -3.41 -10.39 -9.19
C GLU A 64 -4.30 -11.11 -8.17
N ASN A 65 -4.28 -10.68 -6.92
CA ASN A 65 -5.15 -11.16 -5.84
C ASN A 65 -6.48 -10.36 -5.71
N ASN A 66 -6.76 -9.46 -6.66
CA ASN A 66 -7.89 -8.53 -6.70
C ASN A 66 -7.88 -7.42 -5.62
N GLU A 67 -6.83 -7.28 -4.85
CA GLU A 67 -6.69 -6.16 -3.93
C GLU A 67 -6.42 -4.86 -4.70
N ARG A 68 -6.94 -3.77 -4.14
CA ARG A 68 -6.70 -2.42 -4.67
C ARG A 68 -5.61 -1.74 -3.87
N VAL A 69 -4.67 -1.13 -4.58
CA VAL A 69 -3.59 -0.33 -4.00
C VAL A 69 -3.82 1.13 -4.35
N ARG A 70 -3.90 1.99 -3.34
CA ARG A 70 -3.87 3.45 -3.48
C ARG A 70 -2.44 3.93 -3.24
N LEU A 71 -1.88 4.61 -4.19
CA LEU A 71 -0.53 5.15 -4.11
C LEU A 71 -0.47 6.25 -3.06
N ILE A 72 0.42 6.11 -2.07
CA ILE A 72 0.59 7.08 -0.98
C ILE A 72 1.22 8.38 -1.51
N GLY A 73 0.78 9.51 -0.96
CA GLY A 73 1.40 10.82 -1.12
C GLY A 73 1.03 11.57 -2.39
N ILE A 74 0.28 10.95 -3.31
CA ILE A 74 -0.08 11.54 -4.60
C ILE A 74 -1.59 11.50 -4.86
N ASP A 75 -2.08 12.40 -5.71
CA ASP A 75 -3.47 12.48 -6.15
C ASP A 75 -3.53 12.88 -7.62
N THR A 76 -4.12 12.03 -8.44
CA THR A 76 -4.29 12.30 -9.87
C THR A 76 -5.66 12.92 -10.16
N PRO A 77 -5.79 13.73 -11.22
CA PRO A 77 -7.08 14.25 -11.64
C PRO A 77 -8.06 13.12 -11.95
N GLU A 78 -9.33 13.39 -11.71
CA GLU A 78 -10.42 12.44 -11.94
C GLU A 78 -10.81 12.40 -13.42
N MET A 79 -10.98 11.20 -14.00
CA MET A 79 -11.45 11.04 -15.37
C MET A 79 -12.94 10.66 -15.47
N HIS A 80 -13.59 10.29 -14.37
CA HIS A 80 -14.99 9.90 -14.32
C HIS A 80 -15.85 10.97 -13.65
N GLU A 81 -17.15 10.99 -14.00
CA GLU A 81 -18.11 11.89 -13.33
C GLU A 81 -18.16 11.60 -11.85
N SER A 82 -17.80 12.58 -11.04
CA SER A 82 -17.76 12.47 -9.58
C SER A 82 -17.76 13.84 -8.91
N ASN A 83 -18.07 13.86 -7.61
CA ASN A 83 -17.90 15.08 -6.81
C ASN A 83 -16.44 15.53 -6.72
N LYS A 84 -15.48 14.62 -6.88
CA LYS A 84 -14.06 14.94 -6.93
C LYS A 84 -13.73 15.71 -8.21
N LEU A 85 -14.24 15.29 -9.36
CA LEU A 85 -14.04 15.98 -10.63
C LEU A 85 -14.41 17.46 -10.56
N ASN A 86 -15.58 17.77 -9.99
CA ASN A 86 -16.01 19.16 -9.85
C ASN A 86 -15.11 19.96 -8.89
N ARG A 87 -14.64 19.34 -7.80
CA ARG A 87 -13.68 20.01 -6.88
C ARG A 87 -12.32 20.24 -7.55
N ASP A 88 -11.85 19.29 -8.35
CA ASP A 88 -10.59 19.41 -9.08
C ASP A 88 -10.66 20.52 -10.11
N ALA A 89 -11.77 20.62 -10.85
CA ALA A 89 -12.04 21.72 -11.78
C ALA A 89 -11.97 23.09 -11.09
N GLN A 90 -12.65 23.24 -9.96
CA GLN A 90 -12.62 24.49 -9.18
C GLN A 90 -11.22 24.79 -8.63
N ARG A 91 -10.51 23.79 -8.07
CA ARG A 91 -9.17 23.94 -7.50
C ARG A 91 -8.13 24.37 -8.52
N LEU A 92 -8.21 23.84 -9.74
CA LEU A 92 -7.26 24.13 -10.81
C LEU A 92 -7.67 25.29 -11.71
N GLY A 93 -8.89 25.83 -11.51
CA GLY A 93 -9.42 26.92 -12.36
C GLY A 93 -9.64 26.51 -13.82
N GLN A 94 -9.89 25.22 -14.06
CA GLN A 94 -10.08 24.64 -15.37
C GLN A 94 -11.50 24.07 -15.51
N ASP A 95 -11.97 23.94 -16.76
CA ASP A 95 -13.26 23.32 -17.01
C ASP A 95 -13.22 21.78 -16.78
N VAL A 96 -14.39 21.18 -16.58
CA VAL A 96 -14.55 19.76 -16.26
C VAL A 96 -13.96 18.86 -17.38
N GLN A 97 -14.05 19.26 -18.64
CA GLN A 97 -13.54 18.48 -19.76
C GLN A 97 -12.00 18.48 -19.77
N ALA A 98 -11.39 19.63 -19.49
CA ALA A 98 -9.94 19.72 -19.35
C ALA A 98 -9.43 18.81 -18.22
N ILE A 99 -10.09 18.81 -17.04
CA ILE A 99 -9.72 17.92 -15.92
C ILE A 99 -9.88 16.44 -16.30
N LYS A 100 -10.95 16.06 -17.00
CA LYS A 100 -11.11 14.67 -17.50
C LYS A 100 -9.99 14.27 -18.46
N GLN A 101 -9.57 15.18 -19.33
CA GLN A 101 -8.46 14.92 -20.25
C GLN A 101 -7.15 14.71 -19.47
N LEU A 102 -6.85 15.54 -18.49
CA LEU A 102 -5.69 15.39 -17.61
C LEU A 102 -5.74 14.07 -16.81
N GLY A 103 -6.92 13.71 -16.27
CA GLY A 103 -7.14 12.43 -15.60
C GLY A 103 -6.87 11.25 -16.53
N ARG A 104 -7.31 11.34 -17.79
CA ARG A 104 -7.03 10.32 -18.80
C ARG A 104 -5.54 10.20 -19.10
N GLN A 105 -4.82 11.31 -19.24
CA GLN A 105 -3.38 11.32 -19.46
C GLN A 105 -2.64 10.66 -18.27
N SER A 106 -3.01 11.02 -17.04
CA SER A 106 -2.46 10.41 -15.81
C SER A 106 -2.71 8.89 -15.78
N TYR A 107 -3.93 8.47 -16.10
CA TYR A 107 -4.30 7.05 -16.18
C TYR A 107 -3.46 6.30 -17.22
N GLU A 108 -3.37 6.82 -18.45
CA GLU A 108 -2.63 6.17 -19.54
C GLU A 108 -1.12 6.09 -19.22
N PHE A 109 -0.57 7.13 -18.58
CA PHE A 109 0.81 7.10 -18.11
C PHE A 109 1.02 5.99 -17.07
N THR A 110 0.22 5.97 -16.02
CA THR A 110 0.31 4.96 -14.96
C THR A 110 0.09 3.55 -15.49
N LYS A 111 -0.92 3.37 -16.35
CA LYS A 111 -1.19 2.11 -17.03
C LYS A 111 0.04 1.59 -17.79
N LYS A 112 0.64 2.41 -18.64
CA LYS A 112 1.85 2.06 -19.40
C LYS A 112 3.03 1.74 -18.48
N LEU A 113 3.11 2.43 -17.35
CA LEU A 113 4.21 2.26 -16.41
C LEU A 113 4.14 0.92 -15.66
N VAL A 114 2.93 0.46 -15.25
CA VAL A 114 2.80 -0.66 -14.30
C VAL A 114 1.94 -1.84 -14.75
N GLU A 115 1.00 -1.66 -15.69
CA GLU A 115 0.06 -2.74 -16.04
C GLU A 115 0.78 -3.92 -16.69
N GLY A 116 0.48 -5.13 -16.22
CA GLY A 116 1.16 -6.37 -16.64
C GLY A 116 2.56 -6.56 -16.06
N LYS A 117 3.02 -5.65 -15.19
CA LYS A 117 4.33 -5.75 -14.56
C LYS A 117 4.23 -6.23 -13.11
N ARG A 118 5.31 -6.84 -12.63
CA ARG A 118 5.48 -7.18 -11.23
C ARG A 118 6.09 -6.02 -10.47
N VAL A 119 5.58 -5.80 -9.26
CA VAL A 119 5.96 -4.69 -8.40
C VAL A 119 6.29 -5.18 -6.99
N ARG A 120 7.04 -4.36 -6.26
CA ARG A 120 7.23 -4.43 -4.82
C ARG A 120 6.41 -3.33 -4.17
N LEU A 121 5.66 -3.68 -3.13
CA LEU A 121 4.98 -2.72 -2.28
C LEU A 121 5.81 -2.41 -1.05
N GLU A 122 5.92 -1.14 -0.73
CA GLU A 122 6.49 -0.67 0.52
C GLU A 122 5.38 0.01 1.33
N PHE A 123 5.19 -0.44 2.56
CA PHE A 123 4.15 0.08 3.46
C PHE A 123 4.73 1.19 4.34
N ASP A 124 3.87 2.11 4.73
CA ASP A 124 4.13 3.09 5.78
C ASP A 124 3.37 2.69 7.05
N VAL A 125 3.07 3.63 7.92
CA VAL A 125 2.45 3.41 9.24
C VAL A 125 1.05 2.81 9.11
N GLU A 126 0.18 3.43 8.31
CA GLU A 126 -1.15 2.91 8.00
C GLU A 126 -1.14 2.13 6.69
N ARG A 127 -1.65 0.90 6.75
CA ARG A 127 -1.68 -0.03 5.61
C ARG A 127 -2.97 0.03 4.79
N PHE A 128 -4.05 0.54 5.35
CA PHE A 128 -5.35 0.55 4.68
C PHE A 128 -6.05 1.89 4.87
N ASP A 129 -6.75 2.32 3.84
CA ASP A 129 -7.65 3.45 3.97
C ASP A 129 -9.06 3.03 4.45
N LYS A 130 -9.93 4.03 4.63
CA LYS A 130 -11.34 3.81 5.03
C LYS A 130 -12.16 2.99 4.04
N TYR A 131 -11.69 2.85 2.80
CA TYR A 131 -12.32 2.04 1.74
C TYR A 131 -11.69 0.64 1.62
N LYS A 132 -10.80 0.28 2.57
CA LYS A 132 -10.06 -0.99 2.60
C LYS A 132 -9.11 -1.19 1.41
N ARG A 133 -8.66 -0.10 0.76
CA ARG A 133 -7.58 -0.16 -0.21
C ARG A 133 -6.25 -0.24 0.54
N ILE A 134 -5.32 -1.02 0.01
CA ILE A 134 -3.93 -1.04 0.49
C ILE A 134 -3.31 0.33 0.22
N LEU A 135 -2.66 0.92 1.20
CA LEU A 135 -1.85 2.11 1.08
C LEU A 135 -0.39 1.69 0.91
N ALA A 136 0.25 2.06 -0.21
CA ALA A 136 1.64 1.68 -0.45
C ALA A 136 2.39 2.68 -1.32
N TYR A 137 3.70 2.67 -1.15
CA TYR A 137 4.68 3.10 -2.13
C TYR A 137 4.99 1.91 -3.05
N VAL A 138 4.99 2.12 -4.35
CA VAL A 138 5.11 1.06 -5.34
C VAL A 138 6.40 1.20 -6.12
N TYR A 139 7.12 0.09 -6.30
CA TYR A 139 8.36 0.03 -7.06
C TYR A 139 8.27 -1.05 -8.12
N LEU A 140 8.71 -0.77 -9.34
CA LEU A 140 9.00 -1.82 -10.32
C LEU A 140 10.20 -2.65 -9.84
N LEU A 141 10.36 -3.86 -10.36
CA LEU A 141 11.48 -4.72 -9.97
C LEU A 141 12.85 -4.22 -10.46
N ASP A 142 12.88 -3.28 -11.42
CA ASP A 142 14.09 -2.57 -11.84
C ASP A 142 14.49 -1.40 -10.91
N GLY A 143 13.73 -1.17 -9.83
CA GLY A 143 13.94 -0.12 -8.86
C GLY A 143 13.20 1.20 -9.15
N THR A 144 12.48 1.31 -10.27
CA THR A 144 11.71 2.53 -10.57
C THR A 144 10.66 2.79 -9.51
N PHE A 145 10.71 3.94 -8.85
CA PHE A 145 9.73 4.38 -7.86
C PHE A 145 8.50 4.97 -8.57
N VAL A 146 7.42 4.19 -8.67
CA VAL A 146 6.22 4.51 -9.45
C VAL A 146 5.57 5.82 -8.98
N ASN A 147 5.34 5.99 -7.66
CA ASN A 147 4.75 7.21 -7.11
C ASN A 147 5.56 8.45 -7.50
N ALA A 148 6.89 8.38 -7.33
CA ALA A 148 7.81 9.47 -7.64
C ALA A 148 7.82 9.78 -9.15
N GLU A 149 7.81 8.76 -10.02
CA GLU A 149 7.83 8.96 -11.46
C GLU A 149 6.54 9.63 -11.96
N ILE A 150 5.36 9.28 -11.40
CA ILE A 150 4.09 9.96 -11.73
C ILE A 150 4.14 11.45 -11.37
N VAL A 151 4.67 11.81 -10.19
CA VAL A 151 4.84 13.21 -9.76
C VAL A 151 5.84 13.95 -10.63
N LYS A 152 7.01 13.35 -10.88
CA LYS A 152 8.10 13.91 -11.69
C LYS A 152 7.69 14.24 -13.11
N GLN A 153 6.79 13.44 -13.69
CA GLN A 153 6.23 13.67 -15.03
C GLN A 153 5.04 14.64 -15.02
N GLY A 154 4.65 15.13 -13.83
CA GLY A 154 3.60 16.13 -13.68
C GLY A 154 2.18 15.58 -13.78
N TYR A 155 1.99 14.26 -13.60
CA TYR A 155 0.66 13.63 -13.71
C TYR A 155 -0.09 13.51 -12.38
N ALA A 156 0.49 14.00 -11.29
CA ALA A 156 -0.17 14.02 -9.98
C ALA A 156 0.10 15.31 -9.22
N SER A 157 -0.87 15.71 -8.41
CA SER A 157 -0.71 16.65 -7.30
C SER A 157 -0.24 15.91 -6.05
N LEU A 158 0.22 16.65 -5.05
CA LEU A 158 0.57 16.06 -3.75
C LEU A 158 -0.66 15.88 -2.89
N MET A 159 -0.76 14.72 -2.23
CA MET A 159 -1.78 14.39 -1.25
C MET A 159 -1.18 13.58 -0.12
N THR A 160 -0.52 14.27 0.81
CA THR A 160 0.14 13.65 1.96
C THR A 160 -0.75 13.75 3.19
N TYR A 161 -1.06 12.61 3.80
CA TYR A 161 -1.82 12.52 5.05
C TYR A 161 -0.99 11.79 6.12
N PRO A 162 -0.75 12.42 7.28
CA PRO A 162 -0.21 11.71 8.41
C PRO A 162 -1.10 10.53 8.80
N PRO A 163 -0.51 9.39 9.23
CA PRO A 163 0.91 9.22 9.56
C PRO A 163 1.81 8.81 8.37
N ASN A 164 1.28 8.62 7.15
CA ASN A 164 1.99 8.14 5.98
C ASN A 164 2.71 9.31 5.26
N VAL A 165 3.90 9.65 5.70
CA VAL A 165 4.64 10.85 5.27
C VAL A 165 6.08 10.59 4.81
N LYS A 166 6.50 9.33 4.74
CA LYS A 166 7.90 8.92 4.54
C LYS A 166 8.61 9.64 3.39
N TYR A 167 7.93 9.84 2.27
CA TYR A 167 8.51 10.45 1.05
C TYR A 167 7.92 11.84 0.74
N ALA A 168 7.32 12.52 1.71
CA ALA A 168 6.66 13.82 1.51
C ALA A 168 7.60 14.88 0.94
N ASP A 169 8.82 15.01 1.47
CA ASP A 169 9.81 16.00 1.03
C ASP A 169 10.33 15.68 -0.37
N GLU A 170 10.56 14.39 -0.69
CA GLU A 170 10.98 13.97 -2.02
C GLU A 170 9.91 14.32 -3.06
N PHE A 171 8.64 13.99 -2.77
CA PHE A 171 7.54 14.32 -3.67
C PHE A 171 7.37 15.83 -3.84
N LEU A 172 7.58 16.62 -2.80
CA LEU A 172 7.54 18.08 -2.89
C LEU A 172 8.59 18.61 -3.88
N GLY A 173 9.81 18.12 -3.79
CA GLY A 173 10.88 18.50 -4.72
C GLY A 173 10.57 18.13 -6.18
N LEU A 174 10.08 16.90 -6.41
CA LEU A 174 9.69 16.44 -7.75
C LEU A 174 8.50 17.22 -8.33
N TYR A 175 7.51 17.53 -7.48
CA TYR A 175 6.36 18.34 -7.86
C TYR A 175 6.77 19.77 -8.28
N GLN A 176 7.66 20.42 -7.53
CA GLN A 176 8.18 21.74 -7.87
C GLN A 176 8.89 21.72 -9.22
N GLN A 177 9.78 20.73 -9.43
CA GLN A 177 10.48 20.54 -10.70
C GLN A 177 9.51 20.28 -11.88
N ALA A 178 8.45 19.50 -11.68
CA ALA A 178 7.46 19.26 -12.71
C ALA A 178 6.74 20.55 -13.12
N ARG A 179 6.38 21.39 -12.15
CA ARG A 179 5.75 22.71 -12.39
C ARG A 179 6.67 23.69 -13.12
N GLU A 180 7.92 23.82 -12.65
CA GLU A 180 8.92 24.69 -13.26
C GLU A 180 9.20 24.33 -14.72
N ASN A 181 9.21 23.02 -15.00
CA ASN A 181 9.43 22.50 -16.36
C ASN A 181 8.16 22.33 -17.18
N LYS A 182 7.00 22.78 -16.69
CA LYS A 182 5.69 22.72 -17.34
C LYS A 182 5.38 21.32 -17.88
N ARG A 183 5.45 20.30 -17.00
CA ARG A 183 5.18 18.90 -17.36
C ARG A 183 3.75 18.51 -17.01
N GLY A 184 3.09 17.75 -17.89
CA GLY A 184 1.81 17.10 -17.60
C GLY A 184 0.71 18.09 -17.24
N LEU A 185 0.25 18.10 -15.98
CA LEU A 185 -0.81 19.00 -15.50
C LEU A 185 -0.43 20.50 -15.53
N TRP A 186 0.84 20.80 -15.78
CA TRP A 186 1.41 22.16 -15.68
C TRP A 186 1.77 22.77 -17.05
N GLU A 187 1.44 22.08 -18.13
CA GLU A 187 1.60 22.58 -19.52
C GLU A 187 0.75 23.82 -19.83
#